data_2b4cb36ef993255b9b2271664f7892dc
#
_entry.id   2b4cb36ef993255b9b2271664f7892dc
#
_cell.length_a   1.000
_cell.length_b   1.000
_cell.length_c   1.000
_cell.angle_alpha   90.00
_cell.angle_beta   90.00
_cell.angle_gamma   90.00
#
_symmetry.space_group_name_H-M   'P 1'
#
loop_
_entity.id
_entity.type
_entity.pdbx_description
1 polymer ?
#
loop_
_entity_poly.entity_id
_entity_poly.type
_entity_poly.pdbx_seq_one_letter_code
_entity_poly.pdbx_strand_id
1 'polypeptide(L)'
;RVLIVDDEKMIRMGMKNAIDWKKLEVDDVFTAASGNEALKILKEEGPEIMVTDIQMTEMTGLELIKAARESVPELRVIVLTGFDN
;
A
#
# COMPACT_ATOMS: atom_id res chain seq x y z
N ARG A 1 -2.92 -4.63 10.41
CA ARG A 1 -3.11 -4.98 9.00
C ARG A 1 -2.51 -3.90 8.11
N VAL A 2 -1.68 -4.32 7.21
CA VAL A 2 -0.93 -3.44 6.32
C VAL A 2 -1.22 -3.82 4.87
N LEU A 3 -1.39 -2.81 4.03
CA LEU A 3 -1.54 -2.99 2.60
C LEU A 3 -0.32 -2.38 1.91
N ILE A 4 0.37 -3.17 1.11
CA ILE A 4 1.53 -2.72 0.33
C ILE A 4 1.10 -2.58 -1.11
N VAL A 5 1.28 -1.39 -1.69
CA VAL A 5 0.86 -1.10 -3.06
C VAL A 5 2.07 -0.71 -3.89
N ASP A 6 2.35 -1.47 -4.92
CA ASP A 6 3.44 -1.17 -5.83
C ASP A 6 3.17 -1.96 -7.10
N ASP A 7 3.37 -1.36 -8.27
CA ASP A 7 3.12 -2.07 -9.51
C ASP A 7 4.26 -3.01 -9.88
N GLU A 8 5.37 -3.00 -9.13
CA GLU A 8 6.46 -3.92 -9.36
C GLU A 8 6.40 -5.08 -8.38
N LYS A 9 6.21 -6.27 -8.92
CA LYS A 9 6.04 -7.46 -8.09
C LYS A 9 7.22 -7.71 -7.16
N MET A 10 8.45 -7.49 -7.65
CA MET A 10 9.62 -7.76 -6.83
C MET A 10 9.71 -6.86 -5.63
N ILE A 11 9.26 -5.62 -5.78
CA ILE A 11 9.25 -4.69 -4.66
C ILE A 11 8.18 -5.10 -3.64
N ARG A 12 6.98 -5.45 -4.13
CA ARG A 12 5.92 -5.90 -3.23
C ARG A 12 6.36 -7.12 -2.42
N MET A 13 6.92 -8.10 -3.11
CA MET A 13 7.33 -9.35 -2.46
C MET A 13 8.52 -9.10 -1.53
N GLY A 14 9.44 -8.24 -1.97
CA GLY A 14 10.57 -7.90 -1.12
C GLY A 14 10.14 -7.28 0.19
N MET A 15 9.22 -6.34 0.14
CA MET A 15 8.73 -5.70 1.36
C MET A 15 7.96 -6.68 2.22
N LYS A 16 7.13 -7.50 1.60
CA LYS A 16 6.35 -8.46 2.37
C LYS A 16 7.23 -9.47 3.09
N ASN A 17 8.31 -9.90 2.44
CA ASN A 17 9.13 -10.98 2.97
C ASN A 17 10.32 -10.50 3.79
N ALA A 18 10.85 -9.30 3.55
CA ALA A 18 12.04 -8.82 4.22
C ALA A 18 11.77 -8.18 5.57
N ILE A 19 10.58 -7.65 5.77
CA ILE A 19 10.23 -6.97 7.00
C ILE A 19 9.62 -7.96 7.98
N ASP A 20 10.08 -7.89 9.23
CA ASP A 20 9.52 -8.76 10.27
C ASP A 20 8.23 -8.13 10.79
N TRP A 21 7.14 -8.37 10.08
CA TRP A 21 5.85 -7.77 10.41
C TRP A 21 5.33 -8.19 11.76
N LYS A 22 5.59 -9.43 12.16
CA LYS A 22 5.15 -9.90 13.45
C LYS A 22 5.78 -9.13 14.59
N LYS A 23 7.06 -8.81 14.44
CA LYS A 23 7.77 -8.04 15.44
C LYS A 23 7.17 -6.65 15.57
N LEU A 24 6.58 -6.14 14.50
CA LEU A 24 5.90 -4.85 14.51
C LEU A 24 4.43 -4.98 14.89
N GLU A 25 4.02 -6.17 15.31
CA GLU A 25 2.64 -6.45 15.73
C GLU A 25 1.65 -6.32 14.57
N VAL A 26 2.10 -6.66 13.37
CA VAL A 26 1.24 -6.68 12.20
C VAL A 26 0.89 -8.11 11.88
N ASP A 27 -0.39 -8.45 11.95
CA ASP A 27 -0.84 -9.83 11.75
C ASP A 27 -1.05 -10.16 10.27
N ASP A 28 -1.58 -9.22 9.51
CA ASP A 28 -1.91 -9.47 8.10
C ASP A 28 -1.25 -8.44 7.21
N VAL A 29 -0.63 -8.92 6.13
CA VAL A 29 0.00 -8.07 5.13
C VAL A 29 -0.62 -8.39 3.79
N PHE A 30 -1.31 -7.42 3.22
CA PHE A 30 -1.92 -7.55 1.90
C PHE A 30 -1.06 -6.83 0.87
N THR A 31 -1.12 -7.26 -0.37
CA THR A 31 -0.39 -6.60 -1.44
C THR A 31 -1.33 -6.30 -2.60
N ALA A 32 -1.09 -5.19 -3.27
CA ALA A 32 -1.86 -4.78 -4.43
C ALA A 32 -0.91 -4.29 -5.51
N ALA A 33 -1.23 -4.65 -6.75
CA ALA A 33 -0.39 -4.29 -7.89
C ALA A 33 -0.84 -3.00 -8.56
N SER A 34 -1.96 -2.44 -8.14
CA SER A 34 -2.50 -1.22 -8.74
C SER A 34 -3.33 -0.47 -7.72
N GLY A 35 -3.63 0.79 -8.03
CA GLY A 35 -4.48 1.58 -7.17
C GLY A 35 -5.88 1.02 -7.06
N ASN A 36 -6.42 0.53 -8.17
CA ASN A 36 -7.77 -0.03 -8.15
C ASN A 36 -7.85 -1.27 -7.29
N GLU A 37 -6.84 -2.14 -7.37
CA GLU A 37 -6.79 -3.31 -6.53
C GLU A 37 -6.65 -2.91 -5.06
N ALA A 38 -5.85 -1.88 -4.80
CA ALA A 38 -5.66 -1.40 -3.44
C ALA A 38 -6.97 -0.89 -2.85
N LEU A 39 -7.74 -0.13 -3.62
CA LEU A 39 -9.02 0.38 -3.13
C LEU A 39 -9.99 -0.74 -2.80
N LYS A 40 -9.95 -1.81 -3.59
CA LYS A 40 -10.79 -2.96 -3.34
C LYS A 40 -10.41 -3.64 -2.02
N ILE A 41 -9.11 -3.79 -1.78
CA ILE A 41 -8.63 -4.41 -0.55
C ILE A 41 -8.95 -3.54 0.66
N LEU A 42 -8.83 -2.23 0.53
CA LEU A 42 -9.19 -1.33 1.61
C LEU A 42 -10.65 -1.51 2.00
N LYS A 43 -11.49 -1.69 1.02
CA LYS A 43 -12.91 -1.85 1.27
C LYS A 43 -13.24 -3.20 1.87
N GLU A 44 -12.60 -4.25 1.38
CA GLU A 44 -12.94 -5.62 1.78
C GLU A 44 -12.25 -6.08 3.05
N GLU A 45 -10.99 -5.69 3.24
CA GLU A 45 -10.18 -6.20 4.33
C GLU A 45 -9.89 -5.18 5.43
N GLY A 46 -10.06 -3.91 5.14
CA GLY A 46 -9.92 -2.86 6.14
C GLY A 46 -8.54 -2.71 6.77
N PRO A 47 -7.45 -2.68 5.97
CA PRO A 47 -6.15 -2.44 6.57
C PRO A 47 -6.09 -1.03 7.16
N GLU A 48 -5.32 -0.88 8.24
CA GLU A 48 -5.19 0.40 8.92
C GLU A 48 -4.05 1.24 8.37
N ILE A 49 -3.09 0.58 7.71
CA ILE A 49 -1.91 1.25 7.18
C ILE A 49 -1.74 0.86 5.73
N MET A 50 -1.47 1.84 4.88
CA MET A 50 -1.17 1.60 3.48
C MET A 50 0.20 2.15 3.15
N VAL A 51 1.04 1.31 2.55
CA VAL A 51 2.37 1.71 2.06
C VAL A 51 2.26 1.72 0.55
N THR A 52 2.48 2.86 -0.09
CA THR A 52 2.32 2.97 -1.52
C THR A 52 3.48 3.71 -2.18
N ASP A 53 3.82 3.29 -3.38
CA ASP A 53 4.72 4.04 -4.24
C ASP A 53 3.94 5.20 -4.85
N ILE A 54 4.63 6.27 -5.19
CA ILE A 54 4.01 7.41 -5.86
C ILE A 54 3.80 7.13 -7.33
N GLN A 55 4.79 6.53 -7.97
CA GLN A 55 4.74 6.34 -9.41
C GLN A 55 4.19 4.97 -9.76
N MET A 56 2.97 4.94 -10.23
CA MET A 56 2.33 3.73 -10.69
C MET A 56 1.67 3.98 -12.04
N THR A 57 1.38 2.92 -12.78
CA THR A 57 1.03 3.03 -14.19
C THR A 57 -0.27 3.75 -14.44
N GLU A 58 -1.34 3.35 -13.82
CA GLU A 58 -2.66 3.90 -14.14
C GLU A 58 -3.11 4.96 -13.16
N MET A 59 -2.98 4.66 -11.89
CA MET A 59 -3.36 5.61 -10.85
C MET A 59 -2.09 5.90 -10.06
N THR A 60 -1.73 7.17 -9.92
CA THR A 60 -0.54 7.50 -9.14
C THR A 60 -0.80 7.25 -7.67
N GLY A 61 0.28 7.19 -6.88
CA GLY A 61 0.14 7.02 -5.46
C GLY A 61 -0.62 8.15 -4.81
N LEU A 62 -0.43 9.39 -5.31
CA LEU A 62 -1.15 10.54 -4.77
C LEU A 62 -2.65 10.45 -5.04
N GLU A 63 -3.01 10.02 -6.24
CA GLU A 63 -4.42 9.81 -6.57
C GLU A 63 -5.03 8.72 -5.73
N LEU A 64 -4.26 7.66 -5.49
CA LEU A 64 -4.71 6.56 -4.65
C LEU A 64 -4.93 7.04 -3.21
N ILE A 65 -4.00 7.81 -2.67
CA ILE A 65 -4.12 8.31 -1.30
C ILE A 65 -5.38 9.15 -1.16
N LYS A 66 -5.64 10.01 -2.14
CA LYS A 66 -6.83 10.85 -2.09
C LYS A 66 -8.09 10.00 -2.08
N ALA A 67 -8.18 9.04 -2.98
CA ALA A 67 -9.35 8.16 -3.05
C ALA A 67 -9.50 7.32 -1.79
N ALA A 68 -8.38 6.81 -1.27
CA ALA A 68 -8.41 5.98 -0.09
C ALA A 68 -8.88 6.76 1.14
N ARG A 69 -8.45 7.99 1.29
CA ARG A 69 -8.84 8.79 2.44
C ARG A 69 -10.29 9.24 2.37
N GLU A 70 -10.86 9.31 1.18
CA GLU A 70 -12.28 9.58 1.07
C GLU A 70 -13.10 8.43 1.63
N SER A 71 -12.62 7.20 1.45
CA SER A 71 -13.30 6.02 1.97
C SER A 71 -12.93 5.72 3.41
N VAL A 72 -11.67 5.95 3.78
CA VAL A 72 -11.15 5.64 5.11
C VAL A 72 -10.37 6.85 5.60
N PRO A 73 -11.04 7.84 6.20
CA PRO A 73 -10.36 9.08 6.60
C PRO A 73 -9.23 8.89 7.60
N GLU A 74 -9.28 7.80 8.38
CA GLU A 74 -8.27 7.55 9.41
C GLU A 74 -7.11 6.69 8.94
N LEU A 75 -7.10 6.33 7.66
CA LEU A 75 -6.05 5.50 7.13
C LEU A 75 -4.68 6.17 7.29
N ARG A 76 -3.72 5.43 7.79
CA ARG A 76 -2.34 5.89 7.86
C ARG A 76 -1.64 5.50 6.57
N VAL A 77 -0.92 6.45 5.99
CA VAL A 77 -0.29 6.24 4.70
C VAL A 77 1.20 6.50 4.81
N ILE A 78 1.99 5.56 4.32
CA ILE A 78 3.44 5.71 4.18
C ILE A 78 3.73 5.73 2.70
N VAL A 79 4.41 6.78 2.25
CA VAL A 79 4.73 6.94 0.84
C VAL A 79 6.19 6.60 0.61
N LEU A 80 6.42 5.69 -0.34
CA LEU A 80 7.78 5.36 -0.75
C LEU A 80 8.12 6.24 -1.94
N THR A 81 9.07 7.15 -1.75
CA THR A 81 9.49 7.95 -2.89
C THR A 81 10.65 7.23 -3.48
N GLY A 82 10.44 6.73 -4.61
CA GLY A 82 11.54 6.26 -5.39
C GLY A 82 12.30 7.45 -5.72
N PHE A 83 13.56 7.48 -5.71
CA PHE A 83 14.15 8.55 -6.21
C PHE A 83 15.21 8.18 -6.94
N ASP A 84 15.57 8.82 -7.77
CA ASP A 84 16.51 8.58 -8.56
C ASP A 84 17.18 9.64 -8.80
N ASN A 85 17.93 9.79 -8.74
CA ASN A 85 18.56 10.78 -8.92
C ASN A 85 19.28 10.97 -9.62
#